data_caa023daf8597fff93a5561a65db7293
#
_entry.id   caa023daf8597fff93a5561a65db7293
#
_cell.length_a   1.000
_cell.length_b   1.000
_cell.length_c   1.000
_cell.angle_alpha   90.00
_cell.angle_beta   90.00
_cell.angle_gamma   90.00
#
_symmetry.space_group_name_H-M   'P 1'
#
loop_
_entity.id
_entity.type
_entity.pdbx_description
1 polymer ?
#
loop_
_entity_poly.entity_id
_entity_poly.type
_entity_poly.pdbx_seq_one_letter_code
_entity_poly.pdbx_strand_id
1 'polypeptide(L)'
;RLSALGAKLIIETLESVEDGTATLTKQDDSLSNYASMLSKDISPIDFTQSAQAVHNKVRGLNSWPSATAIMDGKRIKIHKTKLADACGQAGEIVSLEPFIVACGSGAIEILELQPEGKKKMNVADFLRGHKTELHSFLK
;
A
#
# COMPACT_ATOMS: atom_id res chain seq x y z
N ARG A 1 -1.53 -13.06 12.60
CA ARG A 1 -1.97 -12.37 13.81
C ARG A 1 -3.43 -12.67 14.15
N LEU A 2 -4.40 -12.43 13.24
CA LEU A 2 -5.83 -12.72 13.46
C LEU A 2 -6.10 -14.21 13.72
N SER A 3 -5.43 -15.11 13.01
CA SER A 3 -5.55 -16.55 13.21
C SER A 3 -5.16 -16.98 14.63
N ALA A 4 -4.03 -16.51 15.15
CA ALA A 4 -3.58 -16.83 16.50
C ALA A 4 -4.52 -16.22 17.58
N LEU A 5 -5.03 -15.01 17.34
CA LEU A 5 -6.02 -14.39 18.23
C LEU A 5 -7.34 -15.18 18.24
N GLY A 6 -7.81 -15.57 17.05
CA GLY A 6 -9.05 -16.35 16.92
C GLY A 6 -8.96 -17.72 17.59
N ALA A 7 -7.81 -18.40 17.49
CA ALA A 7 -7.59 -19.67 18.16
C ALA A 7 -7.66 -19.57 19.70
N LYS A 8 -7.17 -18.47 20.26
CA LYS A 8 -7.28 -18.21 21.71
C LYS A 8 -8.71 -17.88 22.11
N LEU A 9 -9.33 -16.94 21.40
CA LEU A 9 -10.69 -16.48 21.74
C LEU A 9 -11.74 -17.58 21.61
N ILE A 10 -11.60 -18.53 20.67
CA ILE A 10 -12.59 -19.60 20.52
C ILE A 10 -12.63 -20.51 21.76
N ILE A 11 -11.47 -20.78 22.37
CA ILE A 11 -11.41 -21.60 23.60
C ILE A 11 -12.14 -20.89 24.73
N GLU A 12 -11.79 -19.62 24.98
CA GLU A 12 -12.42 -18.79 26.03
C GLU A 12 -13.93 -18.65 25.81
N THR A 13 -14.37 -18.54 24.54
CA THR A 13 -15.78 -18.44 24.18
C THR A 13 -16.53 -19.75 24.46
N LEU A 14 -15.94 -20.90 24.10
CA LEU A 14 -16.55 -22.20 24.35
C LEU A 14 -16.73 -22.47 25.85
N GLU A 15 -15.74 -22.15 26.66
CA GLU A 15 -15.84 -22.25 28.13
C GLU A 15 -17.01 -21.41 28.68
N SER A 16 -17.11 -20.13 28.20
CA SER A 16 -18.21 -19.26 28.66
C SER A 16 -19.58 -19.70 28.16
N VAL A 17 -19.67 -20.37 27.02
CA VAL A 17 -20.92 -20.98 26.53
C VAL A 17 -21.31 -22.19 27.39
N GLU A 18 -20.33 -23.05 27.72
CA GLU A 18 -20.56 -24.22 28.58
C GLU A 18 -21.02 -23.82 29.97
N ASP A 19 -20.40 -22.79 30.55
CA ASP A 19 -20.75 -22.24 31.85
C ASP A 19 -22.03 -21.38 31.88
N GLY A 20 -22.62 -21.12 30.70
CA GLY A 20 -23.82 -20.28 30.56
C GLY A 20 -23.58 -18.80 30.83
N THR A 21 -22.32 -18.35 30.84
CA THR A 21 -21.92 -16.94 31.12
C THR A 21 -21.71 -16.11 29.84
N ALA A 22 -21.80 -16.73 28.67
CA ALA A 22 -21.61 -16.05 27.37
C ALA A 22 -22.63 -14.94 27.15
N THR A 23 -22.16 -13.73 26.87
CA THR A 23 -22.99 -12.58 26.56
C THR A 23 -22.98 -12.33 25.02
N LEU A 24 -24.17 -12.25 24.45
CA LEU A 24 -24.32 -11.94 23.02
C LEU A 24 -24.51 -10.43 22.85
N THR A 25 -23.62 -9.81 22.10
CA THR A 25 -23.74 -8.38 21.74
C THR A 25 -24.14 -8.27 20.27
N LYS A 26 -25.24 -7.57 20.01
CA LYS A 26 -25.67 -7.30 18.62
C LYS A 26 -24.65 -6.38 17.96
N GLN A 27 -24.22 -6.75 16.75
CA GLN A 27 -23.36 -5.88 15.94
C GLN A 27 -24.08 -4.59 15.58
N ASP A 28 -23.38 -3.46 15.65
CA ASP A 28 -23.84 -2.19 15.14
C ASP A 28 -23.54 -2.08 13.65
N ASP A 29 -24.55 -2.27 12.82
CA ASP A 29 -24.41 -2.25 11.36
C ASP A 29 -24.03 -0.87 10.82
N SER A 30 -24.25 0.21 11.60
CA SER A 30 -23.84 1.56 11.21
C SER A 30 -22.33 1.76 11.21
N LEU A 31 -21.61 0.93 11.95
CA LEU A 31 -20.14 0.92 12.03
C LEU A 31 -19.48 -0.05 11.03
N SER A 32 -20.29 -0.82 10.31
CA SER A 32 -19.78 -1.78 9.33
C SER A 32 -19.40 -1.10 8.03
N ASN A 33 -18.39 -1.64 7.34
CA ASN A 33 -18.06 -1.29 5.95
C ASN A 33 -17.92 -2.56 5.11
N TYR A 34 -18.18 -2.43 3.83
CA TYR A 34 -18.06 -3.53 2.89
C TYR A 34 -16.66 -3.57 2.28
N ALA A 35 -15.90 -4.62 2.58
CA ALA A 35 -14.61 -4.89 1.96
C ALA A 35 -14.81 -5.76 0.70
N SER A 36 -14.88 -5.14 -0.47
CA SER A 36 -15.03 -5.85 -1.74
C SER A 36 -13.80 -6.70 -2.07
N MET A 37 -13.99 -7.69 -2.94
CA MET A 37 -12.87 -8.50 -3.45
C MET A 37 -11.86 -7.61 -4.17
N LEU A 38 -10.58 -7.93 -3.99
CA LEU A 38 -9.51 -7.25 -4.70
C LEU A 38 -9.61 -7.54 -6.20
N SER A 39 -9.42 -6.51 -7.02
CA SER A 39 -9.34 -6.62 -8.49
C SER A 39 -8.14 -5.81 -9.00
N LYS A 40 -7.78 -6.00 -10.28
CA LYS A 40 -6.69 -5.22 -10.88
C LYS A 40 -7.04 -3.75 -11.09
N ASP A 41 -8.32 -3.41 -11.09
CA ASP A 41 -8.81 -2.05 -11.34
C ASP A 41 -8.42 -1.08 -10.21
N ILE A 42 -8.20 -1.63 -9.00
CA ILE A 42 -7.75 -0.83 -7.86
C ILE A 42 -6.22 -0.64 -7.81
N SER A 43 -5.46 -1.26 -8.75
CA SER A 43 -3.98 -1.20 -8.76
C SER A 43 -3.39 0.18 -9.00
N PRO A 44 -3.92 1.04 -9.91
CA PRO A 44 -3.33 2.34 -10.18
C PRO A 44 -3.27 3.21 -8.92
N ILE A 45 -2.10 3.79 -8.67
CA ILE A 45 -1.91 4.73 -7.56
C ILE A 45 -2.47 6.10 -7.96
N ASP A 46 -3.28 6.68 -7.08
CA ASP A 46 -3.68 8.08 -7.15
C ASP A 46 -2.77 8.90 -6.23
N PHE A 47 -1.80 9.57 -6.79
CA PHE A 47 -0.86 10.41 -6.04
C PHE A 47 -1.49 11.70 -5.51
N THR A 48 -2.71 12.05 -5.90
CA THR A 48 -3.42 13.21 -5.29
C THR A 48 -3.86 12.93 -3.86
N GLN A 49 -3.89 11.66 -3.45
CA GLN A 49 -4.17 11.24 -2.08
C GLN A 49 -3.00 11.59 -1.14
N SER A 50 -3.23 11.47 0.16
CA SER A 50 -2.16 11.66 1.15
C SER A 50 -1.08 10.56 1.03
N ALA A 51 0.16 10.90 1.39
CA ALA A 51 1.26 9.93 1.45
C ALA A 51 0.93 8.69 2.30
N GLN A 52 0.18 8.87 3.39
CA GLN A 52 -0.28 7.76 4.23
C GLN A 52 -1.25 6.84 3.49
N ALA A 53 -2.19 7.40 2.71
CA ALA A 53 -3.14 6.61 1.92
C ALA A 53 -2.41 5.83 0.81
N VAL A 54 -1.50 6.48 0.09
CA VAL A 54 -0.67 5.85 -0.95
C VAL A 54 0.20 4.74 -0.36
N HIS A 55 0.88 5.00 0.76
CA HIS A 55 1.69 4.00 1.47
C HIS A 55 0.86 2.79 1.91
N ASN A 56 -0.32 3.02 2.48
CA ASN A 56 -1.24 1.95 2.90
C ASN A 56 -1.75 1.15 1.70
N LYS A 57 -2.05 1.81 0.58
CA LYS A 57 -2.45 1.14 -0.67
C LYS A 57 -1.36 0.20 -1.18
N VAL A 58 -0.10 0.65 -1.23
CA VAL A 58 1.04 -0.19 -1.62
C VAL A 58 1.15 -1.42 -0.71
N ARG A 59 1.04 -1.24 0.59
CA ARG A 59 1.10 -2.34 1.57
C ARG A 59 -0.07 -3.30 1.45
N GLY A 60 -1.28 -2.76 1.29
CA GLY A 60 -2.51 -3.55 1.23
C GLY A 60 -2.64 -4.39 -0.05
N LEU A 61 -2.09 -3.90 -1.16
CA LEU A 61 -2.13 -4.59 -2.46
C LEU A 61 -0.91 -5.50 -2.72
N ASN A 62 0.07 -5.52 -1.84
CA ASN A 62 1.23 -6.40 -1.97
C ASN A 62 0.86 -7.81 -1.44
N SER A 63 1.07 -8.88 -2.17
CA SER A 63 1.77 -9.06 -3.46
C SER A 63 0.81 -9.05 -4.67
N TRP A 64 -0.49 -9.14 -4.47
CA TRP A 64 -1.48 -9.13 -5.54
C TRP A 64 -2.68 -8.22 -5.14
N PRO A 65 -3.19 -7.42 -6.06
CA PRO A 65 -2.82 -7.24 -7.47
C PRO A 65 -1.55 -6.39 -7.68
N SER A 66 -0.92 -5.86 -6.64
CA SER A 66 0.18 -4.90 -6.59
C SER A 66 -0.27 -3.48 -6.99
N ALA A 67 0.25 -2.49 -6.29
CA ALA A 67 0.06 -1.09 -6.67
C ALA A 67 0.90 -0.75 -7.91
N THR A 68 0.33 0.02 -8.84
CA THR A 68 0.98 0.36 -10.11
C THR A 68 1.00 1.86 -10.35
N ALA A 69 2.01 2.31 -11.08
CA ALA A 69 2.12 3.66 -11.61
C ALA A 69 2.68 3.61 -13.05
N ILE A 70 2.56 4.70 -13.77
CA ILE A 70 3.18 4.89 -15.08
C ILE A 70 4.37 5.82 -14.91
N MET A 71 5.54 5.39 -15.34
CA MET A 71 6.77 6.17 -15.40
C MET A 71 7.34 6.10 -16.81
N ASP A 72 7.59 7.24 -17.43
CA ASP A 72 8.09 7.35 -18.81
C ASP A 72 7.26 6.52 -19.81
N GLY A 73 5.93 6.53 -19.65
CA GLY A 73 4.98 5.79 -20.49
C GLY A 73 4.96 4.28 -20.25
N LYS A 74 5.74 3.75 -19.31
CA LYS A 74 5.80 2.33 -18.98
C LYS A 74 5.19 2.06 -17.60
N ARG A 75 4.51 0.93 -17.48
CA ARG A 75 3.94 0.52 -16.20
C ARG A 75 5.02 -0.03 -15.28
N ILE A 76 5.00 0.44 -14.03
CA ILE A 76 5.81 -0.11 -12.95
C ILE A 76 4.90 -0.56 -11.82
N LYS A 77 5.28 -1.64 -11.15
CA LYS A 77 4.66 -2.05 -9.87
C LYS A 77 5.51 -1.50 -8.74
N ILE A 78 4.85 -0.99 -7.71
CA ILE A 78 5.51 -0.50 -6.50
C ILE A 78 5.21 -1.50 -5.37
N HIS A 79 6.27 -2.10 -4.82
CA HIS A 79 6.15 -3.17 -3.83
C HIS A 79 6.43 -2.73 -2.41
N LYS A 80 7.29 -1.72 -2.24
CA LYS A 80 7.67 -1.26 -0.91
C LYS A 80 7.93 0.24 -0.91
N THR A 81 7.35 0.91 0.08
CA THR A 81 7.52 2.34 0.29
C THR A 81 7.74 2.62 1.78
N LYS A 82 8.18 3.80 2.11
CA LYS A 82 8.06 4.40 3.44
C LYS A 82 7.56 5.84 3.31
N LEU A 83 7.07 6.42 4.39
CA LEU A 83 6.71 7.82 4.43
C LEU A 83 7.98 8.69 4.38
N ALA A 84 7.89 9.82 3.71
CA ALA A 84 8.95 10.82 3.61
C ALA A 84 8.35 12.21 3.82
N ASP A 85 9.20 13.13 4.28
CA ASP A 85 8.83 14.52 4.47
C ASP A 85 9.41 15.34 3.32
N ALA A 86 8.59 15.55 2.30
CA ALA A 86 8.93 16.38 1.14
C ALA A 86 7.66 16.98 0.56
N CYS A 87 7.81 18.09 -0.17
CA CYS A 87 6.75 18.82 -0.84
C CYS A 87 7.01 18.86 -2.35
N GLY A 88 5.93 18.83 -3.14
CA GLY A 88 5.95 18.89 -4.59
C GLY A 88 4.55 18.72 -5.16
N GLN A 89 4.43 18.69 -6.46
CA GLN A 89 3.15 18.36 -7.11
C GLN A 89 2.87 16.86 -6.98
N ALA A 90 1.59 16.49 -6.91
CA ALA A 90 1.20 15.08 -6.78
C ALA A 90 1.77 14.23 -7.95
N GLY A 91 2.53 13.20 -7.62
CA GLY A 91 3.23 12.34 -8.57
C GLY A 91 4.61 12.83 -9.00
N GLU A 92 5.05 14.02 -8.60
CA GLU A 92 6.35 14.58 -8.93
C GLU A 92 7.49 13.83 -8.21
N ILE A 93 8.53 13.48 -8.93
CA ILE A 93 9.77 12.95 -8.38
C ILE A 93 10.59 14.12 -7.83
N VAL A 94 10.56 14.29 -6.52
CA VAL A 94 11.22 15.41 -5.83
C VAL A 94 12.65 15.10 -5.37
N SER A 95 13.03 13.82 -5.40
CA SER A 95 14.42 13.39 -5.12
C SER A 95 14.68 12.05 -5.81
N LEU A 96 15.91 11.85 -6.27
CA LEU A 96 16.37 10.59 -6.86
C LEU A 96 17.14 9.73 -5.83
N GLU A 97 17.80 10.33 -4.87
CA GLU A 97 18.54 9.66 -3.79
C GLU A 97 18.32 10.38 -2.46
N PRO A 98 17.43 9.87 -1.62
CA PRO A 98 16.47 8.75 -1.80
C PRO A 98 15.41 9.03 -2.87
N PHE A 99 14.81 7.99 -3.46
CA PHE A 99 13.80 8.13 -4.51
C PHE A 99 12.45 8.51 -3.91
N ILE A 100 12.14 9.79 -3.93
CA ILE A 100 10.96 10.36 -3.28
C ILE A 100 9.98 10.90 -4.30
N VAL A 101 8.71 10.55 -4.11
CA VAL A 101 7.59 11.01 -4.93
C VAL A 101 6.61 11.77 -4.04
N ALA A 102 6.26 12.98 -4.45
CA ALA A 102 5.30 13.81 -3.75
C ALA A 102 3.87 13.28 -3.91
N CYS A 103 3.07 13.47 -2.88
CA CYS A 103 1.65 13.13 -2.85
C CYS A 103 0.82 14.40 -2.63
N GLY A 104 -0.52 14.27 -2.61
CA GLY A 104 -1.41 15.39 -2.33
C GLY A 104 -1.13 16.05 -0.97
N SER A 105 -0.65 15.28 0.00
CA SER A 105 -0.03 15.79 1.23
C SER A 105 1.09 14.86 1.68
N GLY A 106 2.28 15.42 1.92
CA GLY A 106 3.49 14.67 2.23
C GLY A 106 4.06 13.93 1.01
N ALA A 107 4.94 12.98 1.24
CA ALA A 107 5.62 12.23 0.18
C ALA A 107 5.87 10.78 0.59
N ILE A 108 6.16 9.93 -0.37
CA ILE A 108 6.61 8.56 -0.15
C ILE A 108 8.01 8.35 -0.75
N GLU A 109 8.85 7.61 -0.05
CA GLU A 109 10.05 7.04 -0.62
C GLU A 109 9.75 5.65 -1.15
N ILE A 110 10.07 5.41 -2.41
CA ILE A 110 9.97 4.08 -3.04
C ILE A 110 11.25 3.32 -2.79
N LEU A 111 11.13 2.12 -2.21
CA LEU A 111 12.25 1.26 -1.86
C LEU A 111 12.43 0.09 -2.83
N GLU A 112 11.30 -0.50 -3.27
CA GLU A 112 11.29 -1.64 -4.16
C GLU A 112 10.22 -1.46 -5.24
N LEU A 113 10.59 -1.70 -6.47
CA LEU A 113 9.71 -1.62 -7.63
C LEU A 113 9.99 -2.77 -8.61
N GLN A 114 9.10 -2.90 -9.59
CA GLN A 114 9.22 -3.88 -10.65
C GLN A 114 8.78 -3.25 -11.97
N PRO A 115 9.70 -2.96 -12.90
CA PRO A 115 9.35 -2.57 -14.26
C PRO A 115 8.63 -3.71 -14.99
N GLU A 116 7.80 -3.36 -15.94
CA GLU A 116 7.10 -4.34 -16.77
C GLU A 116 8.10 -5.27 -17.49
N GLY A 117 7.81 -6.58 -17.45
CA GLY A 117 8.68 -7.61 -18.03
C GLY A 117 9.99 -7.89 -17.29
N LYS A 118 10.25 -7.22 -16.15
CA LYS A 118 11.46 -7.44 -15.34
C LYS A 118 11.14 -8.05 -13.97
N LYS A 119 12.18 -8.45 -13.26
CA LYS A 119 12.06 -8.91 -11.86
C LYS A 119 11.93 -7.72 -10.92
N LYS A 120 11.36 -7.96 -9.74
CA LYS A 120 11.36 -7.03 -8.61
C LYS A 120 12.81 -6.69 -8.23
N MET A 121 13.09 -5.42 -7.96
CA MET A 121 14.41 -4.90 -7.62
C MET A 121 14.33 -3.71 -6.67
N ASN A 122 15.43 -3.41 -6.00
CA ASN A 122 15.58 -2.17 -5.24
C ASN A 122 15.61 -0.96 -6.19
N VAL A 123 15.09 0.16 -5.72
CA VAL A 123 15.06 1.39 -6.52
C VAL A 123 16.46 1.87 -6.91
N ALA A 124 17.47 1.70 -6.06
CA ALA A 124 18.85 2.06 -6.38
C ALA A 124 19.41 1.27 -7.58
N ASP A 125 19.07 -0.03 -7.68
CA ASP A 125 19.46 -0.86 -8.82
C ASP A 125 18.74 -0.45 -10.10
N PHE A 126 17.48 -0.06 -9.98
CA PHE A 126 16.70 0.46 -11.07
C PHE A 126 17.29 1.76 -11.63
N LEU A 127 17.60 2.73 -10.77
CA LEU A 127 18.14 4.03 -11.17
C LEU A 127 19.52 3.95 -11.82
N ARG A 128 20.36 2.97 -11.46
CA ARG A 128 21.64 2.72 -12.14
C ARG A 128 21.48 2.32 -13.60
N GLY A 129 20.38 1.66 -13.93
CA GLY A 129 20.11 1.18 -15.28
C GLY A 129 19.02 1.95 -16.03
N HIS A 130 18.40 2.95 -15.41
CA HIS A 130 17.30 3.72 -16.00
C HIS A 130 17.50 5.21 -15.72
N LYS A 131 17.65 5.98 -16.80
CA LYS A 131 17.79 7.43 -16.69
C LYS A 131 16.45 8.04 -16.33
N THR A 132 16.31 8.47 -15.08
CA THR A 132 15.10 9.14 -14.55
C THR A 132 15.43 10.62 -14.36
N GLU A 133 14.52 11.49 -14.75
CA GLU A 133 14.70 12.93 -14.60
C GLU A 133 14.02 13.42 -13.31
N LEU A 134 14.74 14.27 -12.56
CA LEU A 134 14.17 14.98 -11.45
C LEU A 134 13.03 15.88 -11.95
N HIS A 135 11.98 16.04 -11.16
CA HIS A 135 10.75 16.76 -11.51
C HIS A 135 9.93 16.15 -12.66
N SER A 136 10.25 14.91 -13.10
CA SER A 136 9.32 14.13 -13.90
C SER A 136 8.21 13.52 -13.02
N PHE A 137 7.17 12.98 -13.66
CA PHE A 137 5.95 12.58 -12.94
C PHE A 137 5.65 11.10 -13.11
N LEU A 138 5.31 10.47 -11.97
CA LEU A 138 4.56 9.21 -11.97
C LEU A 138 3.04 9.52 -12.08
N LYS A 139 2.35 8.70 -12.89
CA LYS A 139 0.91 8.81 -13.13
C LYS A 139 0.20 7.50 -12.77
#